data_5cfc4bd5dd631bb6390e75d0c36cb7f2
#
_entry.id   5cfc4bd5dd631bb6390e75d0c36cb7f2
#
_cell.length_a   1.000
_cell.length_b   1.000
_cell.length_c   1.000
_cell.angle_alpha   90.00
_cell.angle_beta   90.00
_cell.angle_gamma   90.00
#
_symmetry.space_group_name_H-M   'P 1'
#
loop_
_entity.id
_entity.type
_entity.pdbx_description
1 polymer ?
#
loop_
_entity_poly.entity_id
_entity_poly.type
_entity_poly.pdbx_seq_one_letter_code
_entity_poly.pdbx_strand_id
1 'polypeptide(L)'
;MSEIGDKIQEKCMNFADRVIKLNDYLLEQAASSMSDGGSQKSDGKPQPSALRHQPSRIPVSLKSVATLSNQLLRAGTSVGANNAEATSAISRADYKSKSYIALKEARESLYWIELLHRNKYIDDRQYESLHEDSEELVKIFVSRCKKLDEG
;
A
#
# COMPACT_ATOMS: atom_id res chain seq x y z
N MET A 1 -16.14 16.59 17.51
CA MET A 1 -15.96 16.42 16.05
C MET A 1 -17.30 16.13 15.43
N SER A 2 -17.49 16.36 14.13
CA SER A 2 -18.77 15.99 13.49
C SER A 2 -18.75 14.48 13.19
N GLU A 3 -19.91 13.81 13.29
CA GLU A 3 -20.07 12.36 12.99
C GLU A 3 -19.47 11.97 11.62
N ILE A 4 -19.54 12.86 10.64
CA ILE A 4 -18.93 12.66 9.32
C ILE A 4 -17.39 12.68 9.39
N GLY A 5 -16.82 13.58 10.19
CA GLY A 5 -15.37 13.64 10.39
C GLY A 5 -14.82 12.39 11.06
N ASP A 6 -15.54 11.87 12.05
CA ASP A 6 -15.17 10.65 12.77
C ASP A 6 -15.22 9.42 11.85
N LYS A 7 -16.25 9.31 11.00
CA LYS A 7 -16.34 8.24 9.98
C LYS A 7 -15.21 8.28 8.94
N ILE A 8 -14.79 9.48 8.53
CA ILE A 8 -13.66 9.61 7.59
C ILE A 8 -12.36 9.18 8.26
N GLN A 9 -12.15 9.61 9.53
CA GLN A 9 -10.97 9.20 10.27
C GLN A 9 -10.91 7.67 10.48
N GLU A 10 -12.05 7.04 10.78
CA GLU A 10 -12.14 5.59 10.90
C GLU A 10 -11.76 4.88 9.59
N LYS A 11 -12.25 5.35 8.44
CA LYS A 11 -11.85 4.80 7.13
C LYS A 11 -10.34 4.92 6.88
N CYS A 12 -9.75 6.06 7.22
CA CYS A 12 -8.31 6.27 7.12
C CYS A 12 -7.53 5.29 8.02
N MET A 13 -7.98 5.08 9.25
CA MET A 13 -7.37 4.13 10.19
C MET A 13 -7.47 2.69 9.68
N ASN A 14 -8.65 2.28 9.21
CA ASN A 14 -8.86 0.94 8.65
C ASN A 14 -7.95 0.68 7.43
N PHE A 15 -7.79 1.67 6.57
CA PHE A 15 -6.86 1.58 5.43
C PHE A 15 -5.41 1.48 5.91
N ALA A 16 -4.99 2.30 6.86
CA ALA A 16 -3.65 2.26 7.44
C ALA A 16 -3.34 0.88 8.07
N ASP A 17 -4.26 0.31 8.85
CA ASP A 17 -4.12 -1.03 9.44
C ASP A 17 -3.94 -2.12 8.37
N ARG A 18 -4.64 -2.03 7.26
CA ARG A 18 -4.51 -2.96 6.15
C ARG A 18 -3.15 -2.84 5.47
N VAL A 19 -2.68 -1.62 5.27
CA VAL A 19 -1.36 -1.35 4.69
C VAL A 19 -0.23 -1.85 5.60
N ILE A 20 -0.34 -1.66 6.91
CA ILE A 20 0.61 -2.19 7.90
C ILE A 20 0.68 -3.72 7.81
N LYS A 21 -0.47 -4.39 7.85
CA LYS A 21 -0.54 -5.86 7.74
C LYS A 21 0.02 -6.38 6.42
N LEU A 22 -0.23 -5.67 5.32
CA LEU A 22 0.35 -6.03 4.03
C LEU A 22 1.86 -5.87 4.04
N ASN A 23 2.38 -4.78 4.60
CA ASN A 23 3.83 -4.56 4.70
C ASN A 23 4.51 -5.69 5.47
N ASP A 24 3.97 -6.06 6.63
CA ASP A 24 4.50 -7.17 7.44
C ASP A 24 4.48 -8.49 6.67
N TYR A 25 3.35 -8.82 6.04
CA TYR A 25 3.21 -10.01 5.21
C TYR A 25 4.23 -10.07 4.07
N LEU A 26 4.43 -8.98 3.35
CA LEU A 26 5.38 -8.92 2.22
C LEU A 26 6.83 -9.10 2.67
N LEU A 27 7.19 -8.53 3.82
CA LEU A 27 8.54 -8.69 4.38
C LEU A 27 8.80 -10.11 4.86
N GLU A 28 7.83 -10.75 5.52
CA GLU A 28 7.90 -12.14 5.94
C GLU A 28 8.04 -13.10 4.74
N GLN A 29 7.23 -12.91 3.69
CA GLN A 29 7.30 -13.71 2.47
C GLN A 29 8.65 -13.58 1.77
N ALA A 30 9.18 -12.36 1.68
CA ALA A 30 10.47 -12.11 1.08
C ALA A 30 11.62 -12.73 1.89
N ALA A 31 11.58 -12.66 3.22
CA ALA A 31 12.57 -13.29 4.11
C ALA A 31 12.54 -14.82 4.01
N SER A 32 11.35 -15.43 3.97
CA SER A 32 11.19 -16.89 3.85
C SER A 32 11.72 -17.44 2.53
N SER A 33 11.57 -16.67 1.44
CA SER A 33 12.08 -17.06 0.11
C SER A 33 13.62 -17.11 0.03
N MET A 34 14.31 -16.44 0.95
CA MET A 34 15.79 -16.45 1.01
C MET A 34 16.35 -17.62 1.84
N SER A 35 15.58 -18.17 2.78
CA SER A 35 16.02 -19.28 3.62
C SER A 35 15.98 -20.65 2.92
N ASP A 36 15.14 -20.82 1.90
CA ASP A 36 15.01 -22.07 1.12
C ASP A 36 16.08 -22.24 0.02
N GLY A 37 16.96 -21.28 -0.16
CA GLY A 37 18.02 -21.29 -1.18
C GLY A 37 19.34 -21.98 -0.78
N GLY A 38 19.43 -22.55 0.40
CA GLY A 38 20.68 -23.07 0.95
C GLY A 38 20.65 -24.56 1.31
N SER A 39 20.69 -25.47 0.34
CA SER A 39 21.36 -26.78 0.40
C SER A 39 20.95 -27.67 -0.80
N GLN A 40 21.61 -27.54 -1.93
CA GLN A 40 21.75 -28.67 -2.85
C GLN A 40 23.22 -29.12 -2.82
N LYS A 41 23.46 -30.18 -2.03
CA LYS A 41 24.62 -31.04 -2.24
C LYS A 41 24.45 -31.70 -3.63
N SER A 42 25.43 -31.47 -4.47
CA SER A 42 25.61 -32.16 -5.73
C SER A 42 25.98 -33.61 -5.47
N ASP A 43 25.06 -34.52 -5.76
CA ASP A 43 25.41 -35.90 -6.10
C ASP A 43 24.92 -36.16 -7.53
N GLY A 44 25.91 -36.39 -8.39
CA GLY A 44 25.71 -36.51 -9.82
C GLY A 44 24.96 -37.75 -10.23
N LYS A 45 23.96 -37.54 -11.06
CA LYS A 45 23.55 -38.46 -12.15
C LYS A 45 22.79 -37.69 -13.21
N PRO A 46 23.08 -37.85 -14.50
CA PRO A 46 22.32 -37.20 -15.57
C PRO A 46 20.98 -37.93 -15.77
N GLN A 47 19.89 -37.17 -15.72
CA GLN A 47 18.59 -37.65 -16.14
C GLN A 47 18.09 -36.88 -17.36
N PRO A 48 17.38 -37.55 -18.31
CA PRO A 48 17.06 -37.00 -19.61
C PRO A 48 15.93 -35.95 -19.54
N SER A 49 16.06 -35.01 -20.43
CA SER A 49 15.18 -33.87 -20.70
C SER A 49 13.69 -34.24 -20.78
N ALA A 50 12.92 -33.80 -19.80
CA ALA A 50 11.51 -33.54 -19.99
C ALA A 50 11.32 -32.02 -19.63
N LEU A 51 10.99 -31.23 -20.65
CA LEU A 51 10.58 -29.84 -20.55
C LEU A 51 9.34 -29.74 -19.64
N ARG A 52 9.54 -29.62 -18.34
CA ARG A 52 8.53 -29.07 -17.46
C ARG A 52 8.72 -27.55 -17.46
N HIS A 53 7.85 -26.84 -18.15
CA HIS A 53 7.59 -25.44 -17.92
C HIS A 53 7.13 -25.30 -16.46
N GLN A 54 8.07 -25.14 -15.55
CA GLN A 54 7.76 -24.55 -14.24
C GLN A 54 7.62 -23.05 -14.51
N PRO A 55 6.53 -22.40 -14.05
CA PRO A 55 6.50 -20.94 -14.05
C PRO A 55 7.72 -20.50 -13.23
N SER A 56 8.65 -19.83 -13.89
CA SER A 56 9.83 -19.26 -13.25
C SER A 56 9.35 -18.35 -12.13
N ARG A 57 9.43 -18.81 -10.88
CA ARG A 57 9.34 -17.95 -9.73
C ARG A 57 10.48 -16.94 -9.88
N ILE A 58 10.13 -15.72 -10.30
CA ILE A 58 11.07 -14.60 -10.25
C ILE A 58 11.47 -14.47 -8.78
N PRO A 59 12.76 -14.55 -8.43
CA PRO A 59 13.16 -14.38 -7.06
C PRO A 59 12.74 -12.98 -6.61
N VAL A 60 11.82 -12.93 -5.66
CA VAL A 60 11.35 -11.69 -5.06
C VAL A 60 12.53 -11.02 -4.40
N SER A 61 12.99 -9.89 -4.93
CA SER A 61 14.08 -9.15 -4.31
C SER A 61 13.59 -8.55 -3.00
N LEU A 62 14.06 -9.06 -1.87
CA LEU A 62 13.76 -8.51 -0.55
C LEU A 62 13.94 -6.99 -0.50
N LYS A 63 14.99 -6.47 -1.14
CA LYS A 63 15.26 -5.04 -1.19
C LYS A 63 14.16 -4.26 -1.93
N SER A 64 13.70 -4.76 -3.07
CA SER A 64 12.64 -4.10 -3.86
C SER A 64 11.30 -4.15 -3.13
N VAL A 65 10.93 -5.30 -2.57
CA VAL A 65 9.71 -5.46 -1.76
C VAL A 65 9.73 -4.52 -0.58
N ALA A 66 10.81 -4.51 0.21
CA ALA A 66 10.95 -3.63 1.36
C ALA A 66 10.84 -2.15 0.98
N THR A 67 11.47 -1.75 -0.13
CA THR A 67 11.39 -0.37 -0.60
C THR A 67 9.98 0.02 -1.00
N LEU A 68 9.31 -0.78 -1.83
CA LEU A 68 7.98 -0.45 -2.35
C LEU A 68 6.90 -0.52 -1.26
N SER A 69 6.94 -1.55 -0.42
CA SER A 69 5.98 -1.69 0.68
C SER A 69 6.14 -0.61 1.73
N ASN A 70 7.38 -0.15 2.02
CA ASN A 70 7.62 0.98 2.91
C ASN A 70 7.10 2.30 2.34
N GLN A 71 7.15 2.53 1.02
CA GLN A 71 6.55 3.71 0.41
C GLN A 71 5.02 3.68 0.55
N LEU A 72 4.38 2.54 0.32
CA LEU A 72 2.96 2.37 0.56
C LEU A 72 2.61 2.57 2.04
N LEU A 73 3.41 2.03 2.96
CA LEU A 73 3.23 2.20 4.40
C LEU A 73 3.24 3.69 4.80
N ARG A 74 4.23 4.45 4.32
CA ARG A 74 4.34 5.89 4.57
C ARG A 74 3.14 6.65 4.02
N ALA A 75 2.82 6.47 2.73
CA ALA A 75 1.70 7.15 2.10
C ALA A 75 0.37 6.78 2.78
N GLY A 76 0.08 5.50 2.96
CA GLY A 76 -1.18 5.02 3.53
C GLY A 76 -1.43 5.48 4.96
N THR A 77 -0.40 5.51 5.82
CA THR A 77 -0.51 6.03 7.19
C THR A 77 -0.61 7.56 7.23
N SER A 78 0.04 8.25 6.29
CA SER A 78 0.01 9.71 6.18
C SER A 78 -1.37 10.27 5.82
N VAL A 79 -2.23 9.52 5.14
CA VAL A 79 -3.61 9.93 4.84
C VAL A 79 -4.37 10.25 6.13
N GLY A 80 -4.38 9.30 7.06
CA GLY A 80 -5.08 9.43 8.34
C GLY A 80 -4.43 10.47 9.27
N ALA A 81 -3.09 10.55 9.29
CA ALA A 81 -2.36 11.54 10.07
C ALA A 81 -2.72 12.97 9.64
N ASN A 82 -2.70 13.27 8.34
CA ASN A 82 -3.07 14.59 7.84
C ASN A 82 -4.56 14.89 8.01
N ASN A 83 -5.44 13.87 7.94
CA ASN A 83 -6.85 14.06 8.26
C ASN A 83 -7.06 14.42 9.74
N ALA A 84 -6.34 13.78 10.66
CA ALA A 84 -6.38 14.11 12.08
C ALA A 84 -5.86 15.53 12.35
N GLU A 85 -4.75 15.93 11.72
CA GLU A 85 -4.23 17.30 11.81
C GLU A 85 -5.21 18.32 11.25
N ALA A 86 -5.90 18.01 10.13
CA ALA A 86 -6.92 18.89 9.58
C ALA A 86 -8.05 19.17 10.59
N THR A 87 -8.48 18.17 11.37
CA THR A 87 -9.53 18.38 12.39
C THR A 87 -9.10 19.30 13.54
N SER A 88 -7.80 19.49 13.72
CA SER A 88 -7.18 20.37 14.73
C SER A 88 -6.63 21.66 14.13
N ALA A 89 -6.96 21.95 12.87
CA ALA A 89 -6.43 23.09 12.13
C ALA A 89 -6.78 24.42 12.81
N ILE A 90 -5.79 25.32 12.87
CA ILE A 90 -5.91 26.64 13.53
C ILE A 90 -6.54 27.70 12.61
N SER A 91 -6.71 27.40 11.34
CA SER A 91 -7.33 28.27 10.35
C SER A 91 -7.96 27.47 9.19
N ARG A 92 -8.82 28.13 8.40
CA ARG A 92 -9.35 27.52 7.17
C ARG A 92 -8.24 27.18 6.16
N ALA A 93 -7.21 28.02 6.05
CA ALA A 93 -6.08 27.77 5.16
C ALA A 93 -5.28 26.53 5.59
N ASP A 94 -5.08 26.36 6.89
CA ASP A 94 -4.43 25.18 7.45
C ASP A 94 -5.27 23.92 7.23
N TYR A 95 -6.58 23.97 7.51
CA TYR A 95 -7.51 22.88 7.20
C TYR A 95 -7.45 22.47 5.73
N LYS A 96 -7.45 23.45 4.83
CA LYS A 96 -7.35 23.22 3.37
C LYS A 96 -6.01 22.57 3.03
N SER A 97 -4.90 23.08 3.54
CA SER A 97 -3.55 22.54 3.32
C SER A 97 -3.46 21.08 3.74
N LYS A 98 -3.89 20.74 4.95
CA LYS A 98 -3.87 19.36 5.46
C LYS A 98 -4.78 18.43 4.67
N SER A 99 -5.94 18.91 4.23
CA SER A 99 -6.86 18.13 3.38
C SER A 99 -6.24 17.81 2.02
N TYR A 100 -5.51 18.75 1.41
CA TYR A 100 -4.79 18.52 0.16
C TYR A 100 -3.62 17.56 0.31
N ILE A 101 -2.89 17.61 1.45
CA ILE A 101 -1.83 16.65 1.72
C ILE A 101 -2.43 15.24 1.85
N ALA A 102 -3.52 15.08 2.62
CA ALA A 102 -4.22 13.79 2.72
C ALA A 102 -4.64 13.25 1.34
N LEU A 103 -5.14 14.11 0.44
CA LEU A 103 -5.47 13.73 -0.93
C LEU A 103 -4.25 13.27 -1.72
N LYS A 104 -3.13 13.96 -1.60
CA LYS A 104 -1.87 13.57 -2.27
C LYS A 104 -1.39 12.20 -1.81
N GLU A 105 -1.39 11.97 -0.50
CA GLU A 105 -0.97 10.70 0.10
C GLU A 105 -1.90 9.54 -0.31
N ALA A 106 -3.22 9.77 -0.39
CA ALA A 106 -4.16 8.77 -0.89
C ALA A 106 -3.89 8.42 -2.37
N ARG A 107 -3.58 9.39 -3.22
CA ARG A 107 -3.19 9.16 -4.62
C ARG A 107 -1.84 8.46 -4.74
N GLU A 108 -0.89 8.81 -3.89
CA GLU A 108 0.42 8.14 -3.83
C GLU A 108 0.25 6.67 -3.41
N SER A 109 -0.67 6.38 -2.48
CA SER A 109 -1.00 5.02 -2.09
C SER A 109 -1.53 4.19 -3.27
N LEU A 110 -2.41 4.74 -4.12
CA LEU A 110 -2.87 4.08 -5.34
C LEU A 110 -1.70 3.72 -6.27
N TYR A 111 -0.76 4.64 -6.46
CA TYR A 111 0.43 4.39 -7.29
C TYR A 111 1.27 3.21 -6.76
N TRP A 112 1.51 3.16 -5.46
CA TRP A 112 2.30 2.07 -4.87
C TRP A 112 1.58 0.74 -4.90
N ILE A 113 0.24 0.70 -4.69
CA ILE A 113 -0.60 -0.50 -4.82
C ILE A 113 -0.52 -1.04 -6.25
N GLU A 114 -0.69 -0.18 -7.25
CA GLU A 114 -0.56 -0.53 -8.67
C GLU A 114 0.82 -1.11 -8.98
N LEU A 115 1.89 -0.49 -8.48
CA LEU A 115 3.26 -0.92 -8.73
C LEU A 115 3.57 -2.28 -8.09
N LEU A 116 3.08 -2.52 -6.86
CA LEU A 116 3.19 -3.82 -6.19
C LEU A 116 2.48 -4.92 -6.99
N HIS A 117 1.28 -4.64 -7.50
CA HIS A 117 0.51 -5.58 -8.31
C HIS A 117 1.18 -5.88 -9.66
N ARG A 118 1.63 -4.87 -10.38
CA ARG A 118 2.34 -5.02 -11.68
C ARG A 118 3.59 -5.91 -11.56
N ASN A 119 4.29 -5.81 -10.43
CA ASN A 119 5.47 -6.60 -10.15
C ASN A 119 5.16 -7.95 -9.48
N LYS A 120 3.88 -8.33 -9.37
CA LYS A 120 3.42 -9.60 -8.82
C LYS A 120 3.81 -9.83 -7.34
N TYR A 121 3.98 -8.76 -6.59
CA TYR A 121 4.20 -8.82 -5.14
C TYR A 121 2.89 -9.03 -4.38
N ILE A 122 1.77 -8.57 -4.95
CA ILE A 122 0.41 -8.83 -4.47
C ILE A 122 -0.42 -9.46 -5.59
N ASP A 123 -1.39 -10.29 -5.21
CA ASP A 123 -2.32 -10.93 -6.13
C ASP A 123 -3.50 -10.01 -6.53
N ASP A 124 -4.31 -10.46 -7.50
CA ASP A 124 -5.44 -9.68 -8.01
C ASP A 124 -6.46 -9.35 -6.91
N ARG A 125 -6.74 -10.28 -5.99
CA ARG A 125 -7.68 -10.08 -4.88
C ARG A 125 -7.17 -9.04 -3.88
N GLN A 126 -5.90 -9.11 -3.54
CA GLN A 126 -5.24 -8.12 -2.65
C GLN A 126 -5.25 -6.74 -3.31
N TYR A 127 -4.93 -6.69 -4.61
CA TYR A 127 -4.95 -5.47 -5.39
C TYR A 127 -6.34 -4.82 -5.42
N GLU A 128 -7.36 -5.55 -5.90
CA GLU A 128 -8.73 -5.03 -6.02
C GLU A 128 -9.23 -4.45 -4.69
N SER A 129 -9.05 -5.19 -3.61
CA SER A 129 -9.54 -4.81 -2.30
C SER A 129 -8.82 -3.58 -1.71
N LEU A 130 -7.51 -3.43 -1.89
CA LEU A 130 -6.75 -2.26 -1.41
C LEU A 130 -6.95 -1.05 -2.32
N HIS A 131 -7.06 -1.29 -3.62
CA HIS A 131 -7.32 -0.24 -4.60
C HIS A 131 -8.68 0.41 -4.36
N GLU A 132 -9.73 -0.39 -4.09
CA GLU A 132 -11.07 0.10 -3.77
C GLU A 132 -11.07 1.01 -2.53
N ASP A 133 -10.43 0.60 -1.44
CA ASP A 133 -10.33 1.41 -0.22
C ASP A 133 -9.59 2.73 -0.48
N SER A 134 -8.47 2.67 -1.21
CA SER A 134 -7.68 3.87 -1.52
C SER A 134 -8.45 4.83 -2.45
N GLU A 135 -9.16 4.30 -3.46
CA GLU A 135 -10.03 5.10 -4.32
C GLU A 135 -11.16 5.77 -3.55
N GLU A 136 -11.77 5.08 -2.58
CA GLU A 136 -12.79 5.67 -1.73
C GLU A 136 -12.24 6.89 -0.98
N LEU A 137 -11.05 6.76 -0.38
CA LEU A 137 -10.37 7.87 0.30
C LEU A 137 -10.08 9.02 -0.66
N VAL A 138 -9.58 8.75 -1.87
CA VAL A 138 -9.37 9.78 -2.90
C VAL A 138 -10.66 10.52 -3.21
N LYS A 139 -11.77 9.82 -3.44
CA LYS A 139 -13.09 10.41 -3.72
C LYS A 139 -13.56 11.31 -2.58
N ILE A 140 -13.40 10.88 -1.33
CA ILE A 140 -13.73 11.66 -0.13
C ILE A 140 -12.92 12.96 -0.09
N PHE A 141 -11.59 12.88 -0.23
CA PHE A 141 -10.72 14.05 -0.14
C PHE A 141 -10.84 14.97 -1.36
N VAL A 142 -11.08 14.46 -2.56
CA VAL A 142 -11.39 15.28 -3.73
C VAL A 142 -12.67 16.10 -3.49
N SER A 143 -13.74 15.48 -3.00
CA SER A 143 -14.98 16.18 -2.68
C SER A 143 -14.79 17.26 -1.61
N ARG A 144 -13.99 16.97 -0.57
CA ARG A 144 -13.64 17.94 0.48
C ARG A 144 -12.86 19.12 -0.08
N CYS A 145 -11.80 18.86 -0.83
CA CYS A 145 -10.95 19.91 -1.39
C CYS A 145 -11.72 20.81 -2.35
N LYS A 146 -12.58 20.23 -3.22
CA LYS A 146 -13.45 21.01 -4.12
C LYS A 146 -14.35 21.97 -3.36
N LYS A 147 -15.02 21.52 -2.29
CA LYS A 147 -15.85 22.40 -1.45
C LYS A 147 -15.05 23.50 -0.76
N LEU A 148 -13.78 23.26 -0.45
CA LEU A 148 -12.89 24.23 0.15
C LEU A 148 -12.37 25.27 -0.86
N ASP A 149 -12.39 24.96 -2.15
CA ASP A 149 -12.02 25.88 -3.23
C ASP A 149 -13.19 26.81 -3.62
N GLU A 150 -14.42 26.32 -3.51
CA GLU A 150 -15.64 27.03 -3.92
C GLU A 150 -16.15 28.06 -2.87
N GLY A 151 -15.67 28.01 -1.63
CA GLY A 151 -16.09 28.88 -0.51
C GLY A 151 -14.97 29.60 0.18
#